data_bcbed2773e6d5054814b4791c44664e2
#
_entry.id   bcbed2773e6d5054814b4791c44664e2
#
_cell.length_a   1.000
_cell.length_b   1.000
_cell.length_c   1.000
_cell.angle_alpha   90.00
_cell.angle_beta   90.00
_cell.angle_gamma   90.00
#
_symmetry.space_group_name_H-M   'P 1'
#
loop_
_entity.id
_entity.type
_entity.pdbx_description
1 polymer ?
#
loop_
_entity_poly.entity_id
_entity_poly.type
_entity_poly.pdbx_seq_one_letter_code
_entity_poly.pdbx_strand_id
1 'polypeptide(L)'
;MLLSALLYAFIGEIRQGFMDPLVFYSQTGIMTNAGRYASLLVDLSDDLASLCSVVQSNMVHVFSAERLGLNLTEDQKRALQIRPIAEKLALMTETNDQPLSVSKPLGQRQVGNCRDFTVFLCSILRHKGIPARARCGFGKYFDPGQYVDHWVCEYWNPAKKRWTMVDSELDASAIEFFNIKFDPLDVPSEEFMTAGRAWKLCRQRKADPDKFGIFDMHGIRFIWGDVVRDFLALNKVEILPWDGGWGFLDQKLSDPLPDEETLVLYDQIAAMTLEINEKFPEIRACYKSEPGFHIPSEWGLQEE
;
A
#
# COMPACT_ATOMS: atom_id res chain seq x y z
N MET A 1 -20.36 -14.36 19.56
CA MET A 1 -19.97 -15.71 20.02
C MET A 1 -19.87 -16.77 18.93
N LEU A 2 -20.70 -16.77 17.88
CA LEU A 2 -20.58 -17.75 16.78
C LEU A 2 -19.37 -17.49 15.84
N LEU A 3 -19.05 -16.24 15.52
CA LEU A 3 -17.91 -15.89 14.65
C LEU A 3 -16.55 -16.21 15.28
N SER A 4 -16.38 -15.99 16.59
CA SER A 4 -15.13 -16.33 17.28
C SER A 4 -14.92 -17.85 17.41
N ALA A 5 -15.99 -18.63 17.61
CA ALA A 5 -15.92 -20.07 17.69
C ALA A 5 -15.63 -20.74 16.34
N LEU A 6 -16.14 -20.19 15.23
CA LEU A 6 -15.85 -20.67 13.88
C LEU A 6 -14.38 -20.39 13.48
N LEU A 7 -13.84 -19.24 13.87
CA LEU A 7 -12.43 -18.90 13.63
C LEU A 7 -11.50 -19.88 14.36
N TYR A 8 -11.79 -20.25 15.62
CA TYR A 8 -10.97 -21.18 16.40
C TYR A 8 -11.09 -22.64 15.94
N ALA A 9 -12.24 -23.08 15.47
CA ALA A 9 -12.43 -24.46 14.96
C ALA A 9 -11.69 -24.67 13.62
N PHE A 10 -11.61 -23.65 12.77
CA PHE A 10 -10.94 -23.72 11.48
C PHE A 10 -9.40 -23.72 11.59
N ILE A 11 -8.83 -23.13 12.65
CA ILE A 11 -7.37 -23.06 12.89
C ILE A 11 -6.76 -24.46 13.18
N GLY A 12 -7.55 -25.42 13.66
CA GLY A 12 -7.10 -26.77 14.01
C GLY A 12 -6.76 -27.67 12.81
N GLU A 13 -7.40 -27.48 11.67
CA GLU A 13 -7.25 -28.35 10.48
C GLU A 13 -6.21 -27.86 9.44
N ILE A 14 -5.69 -26.62 9.55
CA ILE A 14 -4.90 -25.95 8.51
C ILE A 14 -3.38 -26.26 8.59
N ARG A 15 -2.92 -27.18 9.40
CA ARG A 15 -1.47 -27.46 9.54
C ARG A 15 -0.82 -28.26 8.40
N GLN A 16 -1.52 -28.60 7.33
CA GLN A 16 -0.95 -29.30 6.16
C GLN A 16 -1.08 -28.44 4.90
N GLY A 17 0.00 -27.73 4.53
CA GLY A 17 0.11 -27.03 3.23
C GLY A 17 0.28 -25.52 3.32
N PHE A 18 1.00 -25.01 4.32
CA PHE A 18 1.22 -23.57 4.43
C PHE A 18 2.12 -23.05 3.30
N MET A 19 1.59 -22.11 2.52
CA MET A 19 2.40 -21.29 1.62
C MET A 19 3.35 -20.43 2.47
N ASP A 20 4.64 -20.46 2.17
CA ASP A 20 5.64 -19.58 2.77
C ASP A 20 5.29 -18.11 2.44
N PRO A 21 5.24 -17.21 3.42
CA PRO A 21 5.01 -15.78 3.18
C PRO A 21 5.97 -15.18 2.16
N LEU A 22 7.25 -15.59 2.14
CA LEU A 22 8.21 -15.09 1.16
C LEU A 22 7.85 -15.55 -0.26
N VAL A 23 7.40 -16.79 -0.41
CA VAL A 23 6.91 -17.30 -1.71
C VAL A 23 5.65 -16.54 -2.15
N PHE A 24 4.71 -16.32 -1.24
CA PHE A 24 3.50 -15.57 -1.56
C PHE A 24 3.80 -14.14 -2.01
N TYR A 25 4.68 -13.44 -1.29
CA TYR A 25 5.01 -12.05 -1.60
C TYR A 25 6.03 -11.90 -2.74
N SER A 26 6.65 -12.98 -3.23
CA SER A 26 7.47 -12.96 -4.45
C SER A 26 6.65 -13.10 -5.74
N GLN A 27 5.36 -13.42 -5.63
CA GLN A 27 4.44 -13.53 -6.75
C GLN A 27 3.62 -12.26 -6.92
N THR A 28 3.35 -11.87 -8.17
CA THR A 28 2.47 -10.73 -8.46
C THR A 28 1.04 -11.01 -7.99
N GLY A 29 0.29 -9.95 -7.66
CA GLY A 29 -1.13 -9.99 -7.40
C GLY A 29 -1.88 -9.17 -8.44
N ILE A 30 -3.20 -9.06 -8.26
CA ILE A 30 -4.12 -8.42 -9.20
C ILE A 30 -3.71 -6.97 -9.56
N MET A 31 -3.16 -6.21 -8.60
CA MET A 31 -2.76 -4.81 -8.83
C MET A 31 -1.32 -4.70 -9.36
N THR A 32 -0.47 -5.70 -9.10
CA THR A 32 0.97 -5.66 -9.41
C THR A 32 1.36 -6.53 -10.61
N ASN A 33 0.43 -7.25 -11.22
CA ASN A 33 0.69 -8.01 -12.44
C ASN A 33 0.81 -7.06 -13.64
N ALA A 34 2.00 -7.01 -14.24
CA ALA A 34 2.28 -6.15 -15.41
C ALA A 34 1.65 -6.68 -16.71
N GLY A 35 1.10 -7.91 -16.72
CA GLY A 35 0.43 -8.52 -17.86
C GLY A 35 1.33 -8.51 -19.11
N ARG A 36 0.80 -8.06 -20.24
CA ARG A 36 1.53 -7.96 -21.52
C ARG A 36 2.72 -7.00 -21.49
N TYR A 37 2.83 -6.15 -20.47
CA TYR A 37 3.92 -5.20 -20.28
C TYR A 37 5.06 -5.73 -19.39
N ALA A 38 5.01 -7.01 -19.00
CA ALA A 38 6.04 -7.64 -18.15
C ALA A 38 7.46 -7.54 -18.75
N SER A 39 7.57 -7.56 -20.08
CA SER A 39 8.86 -7.39 -20.77
C SER A 39 9.55 -6.05 -20.49
N LEU A 40 8.81 -5.00 -20.11
CA LEU A 40 9.38 -3.70 -19.72
C LEU A 40 10.16 -3.77 -18.41
N LEU A 41 9.94 -4.80 -17.60
CA LEU A 41 10.55 -4.96 -16.27
C LEU A 41 11.78 -5.88 -16.28
N VAL A 42 11.99 -6.65 -17.35
CA VAL A 42 13.03 -7.71 -17.42
C VAL A 42 14.44 -7.16 -17.28
N ASP A 43 14.75 -6.09 -18.03
CA ASP A 43 16.09 -5.53 -18.12
C ASP A 43 16.39 -4.46 -17.05
N LEU A 44 15.49 -4.27 -16.09
CA LEU A 44 15.73 -3.35 -14.98
C LEU A 44 16.80 -3.90 -14.04
N SER A 45 17.59 -3.01 -13.44
CA SER A 45 18.63 -3.34 -12.45
C SER A 45 18.06 -4.17 -11.29
N ASP A 46 18.92 -4.94 -10.61
CA ASP A 46 18.59 -5.60 -9.35
C ASP A 46 18.88 -4.70 -8.11
N ASP A 47 19.51 -3.55 -8.34
CA ASP A 47 19.82 -2.60 -7.29
C ASP A 47 18.58 -1.79 -6.88
N LEU A 48 18.23 -1.79 -5.61
CA LEU A 48 17.02 -1.15 -5.09
C LEU A 48 16.97 0.36 -5.35
N ALA A 49 18.10 1.07 -5.19
CA ALA A 49 18.14 2.50 -5.43
C ALA A 49 17.85 2.82 -6.91
N SER A 50 18.40 2.01 -7.83
CA SER A 50 18.12 2.09 -9.26
C SER A 50 16.65 1.82 -9.55
N LEU A 51 16.00 0.84 -8.88
CA LEU A 51 14.58 0.55 -9.04
C LEU A 51 13.69 1.70 -8.54
N CYS A 52 14.02 2.30 -7.40
CA CYS A 52 13.34 3.51 -6.92
C CYS A 52 13.49 4.67 -7.92
N SER A 53 14.68 4.85 -8.49
CA SER A 53 14.91 5.86 -9.52
C SER A 53 14.08 5.62 -10.78
N VAL A 54 13.86 4.36 -11.18
CA VAL A 54 12.92 4.00 -12.26
C VAL A 54 11.50 4.46 -11.92
N VAL A 55 11.00 4.16 -10.73
CA VAL A 55 9.66 4.60 -10.30
C VAL A 55 9.56 6.13 -10.35
N GLN A 56 10.51 6.83 -9.73
CA GLN A 56 10.55 8.30 -9.63
C GLN A 56 10.66 8.99 -11.00
N SER A 57 11.42 8.39 -11.93
CA SER A 57 11.64 8.98 -13.27
C SER A 57 10.48 8.71 -14.25
N ASN A 58 9.56 7.82 -13.93
CA ASN A 58 8.37 7.50 -14.72
C ASN A 58 7.07 8.02 -14.10
N MET A 59 7.08 8.44 -12.83
CA MET A 59 5.90 8.93 -12.13
C MET A 59 6.12 10.33 -11.54
N VAL A 60 5.01 11.05 -11.35
CA VAL A 60 4.94 12.30 -10.59
C VAL A 60 3.75 12.23 -9.63
N HIS A 61 3.97 12.58 -8.37
CA HIS A 61 2.90 12.59 -7.38
C HIS A 61 1.95 13.76 -7.64
N VAL A 62 0.63 13.50 -7.59
CA VAL A 62 -0.41 14.50 -7.93
C VAL A 62 -0.26 15.79 -7.11
N PHE A 63 0.04 15.69 -5.80
CA PHE A 63 0.21 16.86 -4.94
C PHE A 63 1.55 17.58 -5.13
N SER A 64 2.55 16.92 -5.71
CA SER A 64 3.84 17.54 -6.03
C SER A 64 3.86 18.20 -7.41
N ALA A 65 2.88 17.90 -8.27
CA ALA A 65 2.86 18.35 -9.66
C ALA A 65 2.90 19.89 -9.77
N GLU A 66 2.03 20.58 -9.02
CA GLU A 66 1.98 22.05 -9.02
C GLU A 66 3.28 22.67 -8.50
N ARG A 67 3.82 22.16 -7.39
CA ARG A 67 5.11 22.60 -6.81
C ARG A 67 6.26 22.44 -7.82
N LEU A 68 6.20 21.43 -8.67
CA LEU A 68 7.18 21.16 -9.72
C LEU A 68 6.89 21.92 -11.02
N GLY A 69 5.87 22.81 -11.03
CA GLY A 69 5.51 23.62 -12.19
C GLY A 69 4.72 22.89 -13.27
N LEU A 70 4.11 21.75 -12.95
CA LEU A 70 3.29 20.96 -13.87
C LEU A 70 1.80 21.24 -13.65
N ASN A 71 1.13 21.76 -14.68
CA ASN A 71 -0.32 21.90 -14.73
C ASN A 71 -0.93 20.61 -15.31
N LEU A 72 -1.62 19.83 -14.47
CA LEU A 72 -2.20 18.56 -14.86
C LEU A 72 -3.44 18.76 -15.74
N THR A 73 -3.48 18.05 -16.86
CA THR A 73 -4.68 17.93 -17.70
C THR A 73 -5.75 17.04 -17.05
N GLU A 74 -6.99 17.13 -17.52
CA GLU A 74 -8.07 16.27 -17.02
C GLU A 74 -7.82 14.78 -17.33
N ASP A 75 -7.13 14.46 -18.44
CA ASP A 75 -6.74 13.09 -18.76
C ASP A 75 -5.71 12.54 -17.76
N GLN A 76 -4.71 13.35 -17.41
CA GLN A 76 -3.73 12.99 -16.39
C GLN A 76 -4.39 12.79 -15.02
N LYS A 77 -5.36 13.63 -14.65
CA LYS A 77 -6.14 13.45 -13.41
C LYS A 77 -7.00 12.19 -13.44
N ARG A 78 -7.64 11.85 -14.59
CA ARG A 78 -8.39 10.60 -14.74
C ARG A 78 -7.52 9.36 -14.54
N ALA A 79 -6.25 9.41 -14.89
CA ALA A 79 -5.30 8.32 -14.67
C ALA A 79 -5.08 7.97 -13.19
N LEU A 80 -5.44 8.85 -12.25
CA LEU A 80 -5.46 8.55 -10.81
C LEU A 80 -6.47 7.46 -10.44
N GLN A 81 -7.49 7.21 -11.27
CA GLN A 81 -8.51 6.18 -11.02
C GLN A 81 -8.07 4.77 -11.46
N ILE A 82 -6.92 4.65 -12.09
CA ILE A 82 -6.38 3.38 -12.57
C ILE A 82 -5.78 2.60 -11.39
N ARG A 83 -6.25 1.36 -11.20
CA ARG A 83 -5.80 0.50 -10.10
C ARG A 83 -4.66 -0.44 -10.50
N PRO A 84 -4.77 -1.26 -11.58
CA PRO A 84 -3.72 -2.18 -11.98
C PRO A 84 -2.51 -1.47 -12.60
N ILE A 85 -1.31 -1.94 -12.24
CA ILE A 85 -0.07 -1.40 -12.84
C ILE A 85 0.00 -1.62 -14.35
N ALA A 86 -0.59 -2.69 -14.87
CA ALA A 86 -0.61 -2.98 -16.31
C ALA A 86 -1.25 -1.84 -17.11
N GLU A 87 -2.32 -1.24 -16.61
CA GLU A 87 -2.99 -0.12 -17.27
C GLU A 87 -2.15 1.17 -17.18
N LYS A 88 -1.46 1.40 -16.06
CA LYS A 88 -0.52 2.52 -15.93
C LYS A 88 0.68 2.37 -16.86
N LEU A 89 1.22 1.15 -16.99
CA LEU A 89 2.30 0.84 -17.94
C LEU A 89 1.84 1.05 -19.39
N ALA A 90 0.58 0.74 -19.72
CA ALA A 90 0.00 1.06 -21.02
C ALA A 90 0.10 2.56 -21.33
N LEU A 91 -0.40 3.41 -20.41
CA LEU A 91 -0.32 4.87 -20.58
C LEU A 91 1.12 5.39 -20.63
N MET A 92 2.02 4.82 -19.83
CA MET A 92 3.44 5.19 -19.86
C MET A 92 4.07 4.93 -21.24
N THR A 93 3.74 3.80 -21.88
CA THR A 93 4.25 3.44 -23.22
C THR A 93 3.59 4.24 -24.33
N GLU A 94 2.30 4.56 -24.22
CA GLU A 94 1.59 5.43 -25.17
C GLU A 94 2.13 6.87 -25.15
N THR A 95 2.49 7.36 -23.95
CA THR A 95 3.04 8.71 -23.79
C THR A 95 4.49 8.81 -24.23
N ASN A 96 5.28 7.77 -23.97
CA ASN A 96 6.72 7.72 -24.31
C ASN A 96 7.18 6.26 -24.30
N ASP A 97 7.59 5.75 -25.47
CA ASP A 97 8.00 4.37 -25.72
C ASP A 97 9.45 4.04 -25.29
N GLN A 98 10.19 5.02 -24.73
CA GLN A 98 11.53 4.79 -24.22
C GLN A 98 11.53 3.76 -23.08
N PRO A 99 12.60 2.98 -22.91
CA PRO A 99 12.75 2.06 -21.78
C PRO A 99 12.47 2.75 -20.44
N LEU A 100 11.89 2.05 -19.48
CA LEU A 100 11.60 2.59 -18.14
C LEU A 100 12.85 3.05 -17.38
N SER A 101 14.03 2.53 -17.73
CA SER A 101 15.32 2.95 -17.17
C SER A 101 15.77 4.33 -17.67
N VAL A 102 15.14 4.87 -18.73
CA VAL A 102 15.41 6.20 -19.24
C VAL A 102 14.51 7.21 -18.56
N SER A 103 15.11 8.21 -17.90
CA SER A 103 14.34 9.25 -17.20
C SER A 103 13.48 10.06 -18.17
N LYS A 104 12.19 10.15 -17.88
CA LYS A 104 11.23 10.92 -18.69
C LYS A 104 11.14 12.37 -18.23
N PRO A 105 11.00 13.33 -19.17
CA PRO A 105 10.64 14.70 -18.82
C PRO A 105 9.41 14.74 -17.93
N LEU A 106 9.35 15.68 -16.97
CA LEU A 106 8.29 15.76 -15.96
C LEU A 106 6.87 15.69 -16.57
N GLY A 107 6.60 16.41 -17.65
CA GLY A 107 5.29 16.43 -18.32
C GLY A 107 4.92 15.12 -19.04
N GLN A 108 5.86 14.17 -19.17
CA GLN A 108 5.63 12.84 -19.76
C GLN A 108 5.59 11.73 -18.71
N ARG A 109 5.76 12.07 -17.42
CA ARG A 109 5.62 11.11 -16.33
C ARG A 109 4.15 10.83 -16.05
N GLN A 110 3.86 9.58 -15.69
CA GLN A 110 2.52 9.19 -15.29
C GLN A 110 2.16 9.81 -13.94
N VAL A 111 1.00 10.45 -13.87
CA VAL A 111 0.49 10.99 -12.60
C VAL A 111 -0.01 9.84 -11.72
N GLY A 112 0.35 9.90 -10.44
CA GLY A 112 -0.05 8.91 -9.44
C GLY A 112 -0.13 9.50 -8.04
N ASN A 113 -0.44 8.66 -7.07
CA ASN A 113 -0.37 8.93 -5.64
C ASN A 113 0.64 7.99 -4.96
N CYS A 114 0.85 8.13 -3.65
CA CYS A 114 1.80 7.32 -2.87
C CYS A 114 1.57 5.80 -3.06
N ARG A 115 0.30 5.35 -3.13
CA ARG A 115 -0.04 3.95 -3.42
C ARG A 115 0.48 3.52 -4.79
N ASP A 116 0.41 4.36 -5.79
CA ASP A 116 0.83 4.03 -7.16
C ASP A 116 2.35 3.85 -7.25
N PHE A 117 3.12 4.70 -6.58
CA PHE A 117 4.58 4.54 -6.44
C PHE A 117 4.92 3.21 -5.77
N THR A 118 4.23 2.91 -4.67
CA THR A 118 4.39 1.65 -3.91
C THR A 118 4.05 0.42 -4.77
N VAL A 119 2.92 0.43 -5.48
CA VAL A 119 2.49 -0.68 -6.34
C VAL A 119 3.46 -0.88 -7.50
N PHE A 120 3.98 0.19 -8.08
CA PHE A 120 4.95 0.07 -9.15
C PHE A 120 6.24 -0.59 -8.66
N LEU A 121 6.79 -0.15 -7.53
CA LEU A 121 7.98 -0.80 -6.95
C LEU A 121 7.69 -2.26 -6.57
N CYS A 122 6.56 -2.57 -5.92
CA CYS A 122 6.14 -3.94 -5.61
C CYS A 122 6.04 -4.81 -6.88
N SER A 123 5.50 -4.26 -7.98
CA SER A 123 5.41 -4.96 -9.26
C SER A 123 6.78 -5.34 -9.81
N ILE A 124 7.73 -4.39 -9.82
CA ILE A 124 9.09 -4.65 -10.28
C ILE A 124 9.76 -5.73 -9.41
N LEU A 125 9.72 -5.58 -8.08
CA LEU A 125 10.34 -6.52 -7.14
C LEU A 125 9.75 -7.92 -7.26
N ARG A 126 8.43 -8.05 -7.29
CA ARG A 126 7.73 -9.32 -7.45
C ARG A 126 8.03 -9.96 -8.81
N HIS A 127 8.12 -9.17 -9.89
CA HIS A 127 8.51 -9.66 -11.21
C HIS A 127 9.92 -10.27 -11.21
N LYS A 128 10.83 -9.71 -10.40
CA LYS A 128 12.19 -10.23 -10.18
C LYS A 128 12.25 -11.39 -9.16
N GLY A 129 11.11 -11.84 -8.63
CA GLY A 129 11.06 -12.89 -7.61
C GLY A 129 11.52 -12.42 -6.22
N ILE A 130 11.64 -11.10 -6.00
CA ILE A 130 11.99 -10.52 -4.70
C ILE A 130 10.71 -10.33 -3.89
N PRO A 131 10.60 -10.94 -2.69
CA PRO A 131 9.41 -10.77 -1.85
C PRO A 131 9.19 -9.31 -1.49
N ALA A 132 8.03 -8.77 -1.86
CA ALA A 132 7.64 -7.39 -1.58
C ALA A 132 6.14 -7.30 -1.30
N ARG A 133 5.75 -6.37 -0.42
CA ARG A 133 4.37 -6.09 -0.05
C ARG A 133 4.16 -4.60 0.16
N ALA A 134 3.00 -4.10 -0.21
CA ALA A 134 2.62 -2.73 0.08
C ALA A 134 2.10 -2.63 1.52
N ARG A 135 2.35 -1.49 2.16
CA ARG A 135 1.85 -1.14 3.48
C ARG A 135 1.13 0.20 3.42
N CYS A 136 -0.05 0.25 4.03
CA CYS A 136 -0.79 1.49 4.26
C CYS A 136 -0.61 1.94 5.71
N GLY A 137 -0.50 3.25 5.92
CA GLY A 137 -0.33 3.85 7.22
C GLY A 137 -0.05 5.33 7.15
N PHE A 138 0.88 5.82 7.96
CA PHE A 138 1.05 7.24 8.19
C PHE A 138 2.52 7.65 8.24
N GLY A 139 2.91 8.58 7.38
CA GLY A 139 4.21 9.23 7.41
C GLY A 139 4.21 10.43 8.37
N LYS A 140 5.19 10.47 9.27
CA LYS A 140 5.39 11.56 10.21
C LYS A 140 6.20 12.73 9.61
N TYR A 141 6.81 12.49 8.48
CA TYR A 141 7.80 13.35 7.85
C TYR A 141 7.22 14.36 6.84
N PHE A 142 5.92 14.34 6.59
CA PHE A 142 5.28 15.26 5.64
C PHE A 142 4.81 16.56 6.29
N ASP A 143 4.27 16.48 7.51
CA ASP A 143 3.71 17.62 8.24
C ASP A 143 4.07 17.54 9.73
N PRO A 144 4.80 18.54 10.27
CA PRO A 144 5.20 18.53 11.67
C PRO A 144 4.02 18.42 12.65
N GLY A 145 4.04 17.38 13.47
CA GLY A 145 3.01 17.13 14.50
C GLY A 145 1.77 16.38 14.00
N GLN A 146 1.73 15.99 12.74
CA GLN A 146 0.69 15.14 12.14
C GLN A 146 1.29 13.81 11.68
N TYR A 147 0.43 12.84 11.45
CA TYR A 147 0.70 11.56 10.81
C TYR A 147 -0.13 11.51 9.53
N VAL A 148 0.50 11.77 8.39
CA VAL A 148 -0.16 11.92 7.09
C VAL A 148 -0.35 10.56 6.44
N ASP A 149 -1.57 10.26 5.95
CA ASP A 149 -1.87 9.05 5.17
C ASP A 149 -0.83 8.84 4.07
N HIS A 150 -0.27 7.65 4.05
CA HIS A 150 0.80 7.33 3.12
C HIS A 150 0.97 5.82 2.91
N TRP A 151 1.58 5.48 1.77
CA TRP A 151 1.89 4.11 1.40
C TRP A 151 3.38 3.93 1.16
N VAL A 152 3.92 2.81 1.63
CA VAL A 152 5.32 2.41 1.45
C VAL A 152 5.41 0.95 1.00
N CYS A 153 6.54 0.58 0.39
CA CYS A 153 6.86 -0.80 0.07
C CYS A 153 7.69 -1.43 1.20
N GLU A 154 7.36 -2.63 1.62
CA GLU A 154 8.27 -3.50 2.37
C GLU A 154 8.81 -4.57 1.43
N TYR A 155 10.14 -4.77 1.40
CA TYR A 155 10.76 -5.88 0.68
C TYR A 155 11.61 -6.73 1.63
N TRP A 156 11.73 -8.02 1.32
CA TRP A 156 12.62 -8.89 2.08
C TRP A 156 14.07 -8.60 1.72
N ASN A 157 14.83 -8.10 2.68
CA ASN A 157 16.26 -7.84 2.52
C ASN A 157 17.06 -9.07 2.98
N PRO A 158 17.62 -9.88 2.06
CA PRO A 158 18.32 -11.11 2.42
C PRO A 158 19.61 -10.88 3.19
N ALA A 159 20.29 -9.73 2.96
CA ALA A 159 21.52 -9.39 3.68
C ALA A 159 21.23 -9.02 5.14
N LYS A 160 20.13 -8.30 5.39
CA LYS A 160 19.68 -7.93 6.75
C LYS A 160 18.79 -8.99 7.40
N LYS A 161 18.33 -9.99 6.64
CA LYS A 161 17.39 -11.06 7.06
C LYS A 161 16.12 -10.49 7.72
N ARG A 162 15.60 -9.38 7.17
CA ARG A 162 14.38 -8.72 7.66
C ARG A 162 13.61 -8.05 6.54
N TRP A 163 12.35 -7.78 6.79
CA TRP A 163 11.57 -6.85 6.00
C TRP A 163 12.11 -5.43 6.20
N THR A 164 12.25 -4.70 5.11
CA THR A 164 12.79 -3.32 5.08
C THR A 164 11.79 -2.44 4.37
N MET A 165 11.39 -1.34 5.01
CA MET A 165 10.48 -0.35 4.43
C MET A 165 11.23 0.57 3.48
N VAL A 166 10.63 0.82 2.32
CA VAL A 166 11.17 1.68 1.28
C VAL A 166 10.09 2.65 0.84
N ASP A 167 10.41 3.93 0.88
CA ASP A 167 9.56 4.96 0.30
C ASP A 167 10.07 5.36 -1.08
N SER A 168 9.49 4.76 -2.11
CA SER A 168 9.88 5.00 -3.50
C SER A 168 9.39 6.34 -4.06
N GLU A 169 8.57 7.08 -3.31
CA GLU A 169 8.15 8.43 -3.70
C GLU A 169 9.20 9.49 -3.38
N LEU A 170 10.02 9.29 -2.34
CA LEU A 170 10.98 10.25 -1.84
C LEU A 170 12.20 10.37 -2.78
N ASP A 171 12.03 11.15 -3.85
CA ASP A 171 13.15 11.57 -4.72
C ASP A 171 13.96 12.72 -4.07
N ALA A 172 15.05 13.14 -4.71
CA ALA A 172 15.91 14.20 -4.20
C ALA A 172 15.15 15.51 -3.92
N SER A 173 14.14 15.86 -4.75
CA SER A 173 13.31 17.05 -4.57
C SER A 173 12.39 16.92 -3.35
N ALA A 174 11.79 15.74 -3.13
CA ALA A 174 10.95 15.47 -1.97
C ALA A 174 11.78 15.44 -0.69
N ILE A 175 12.97 14.81 -0.70
CA ILE A 175 13.92 14.78 0.42
C ILE A 175 14.28 16.19 0.86
N GLU A 176 14.60 17.08 -0.07
CA GLU A 176 14.91 18.48 0.22
C GLU A 176 13.68 19.23 0.75
N PHE A 177 12.54 19.11 0.08
CA PHE A 177 11.32 19.85 0.40
C PHE A 177 10.78 19.49 1.81
N PHE A 178 10.70 18.20 2.14
CA PHE A 178 10.24 17.72 3.44
C PHE A 178 11.35 17.64 4.49
N ASN A 179 12.59 18.04 4.15
CA ASN A 179 13.73 18.01 5.05
C ASN A 179 13.98 16.62 5.65
N ILE A 180 13.86 15.56 4.83
CA ILE A 180 14.01 14.16 5.24
C ILE A 180 15.43 13.93 5.77
N LYS A 181 15.57 13.24 6.93
CA LYS A 181 16.84 12.98 7.61
C LYS A 181 17.19 11.51 7.73
N PHE A 182 16.40 10.63 7.15
CA PHE A 182 16.61 9.20 7.12
C PHE A 182 16.84 8.70 5.69
N ASP A 183 17.26 7.43 5.56
CA ASP A 183 17.41 6.77 4.26
C ASP A 183 16.04 6.30 3.75
N PRO A 184 15.52 6.82 2.62
CA PRO A 184 14.25 6.35 2.04
C PRO A 184 14.25 4.87 1.65
N LEU A 185 15.43 4.24 1.51
CA LEU A 185 15.57 2.82 1.23
C LEU A 185 15.54 1.94 2.50
N ASP A 186 15.49 2.55 3.67
CA ASP A 186 15.32 1.85 4.96
C ASP A 186 14.58 2.78 5.94
N VAL A 187 13.31 3.07 5.64
CA VAL A 187 12.47 3.98 6.42
C VAL A 187 12.33 3.48 7.85
N PRO A 188 12.71 4.28 8.87
CA PRO A 188 12.59 3.89 10.27
C PRO A 188 11.13 3.74 10.71
N SER A 189 10.86 2.79 11.62
CA SER A 189 9.52 2.57 12.18
C SER A 189 8.98 3.74 13.01
N GLU A 190 9.83 4.67 13.38
CA GLU A 190 9.52 5.93 14.08
C GLU A 190 9.02 7.00 13.11
N GLU A 191 9.36 6.88 11.84
CA GLU A 191 9.00 7.83 10.77
C GLU A 191 7.77 7.39 9.99
N PHE A 192 7.58 6.09 9.78
CA PHE A 192 6.36 5.52 9.18
C PHE A 192 5.66 4.58 10.15
N MET A 193 4.40 4.89 10.47
CA MET A 193 3.56 4.10 11.35
C MET A 193 2.50 3.36 10.54
N THR A 194 2.52 2.01 10.54
CA THR A 194 1.46 1.22 9.89
C THR A 194 0.09 1.51 10.50
N ALA A 195 -0.97 1.40 9.69
CA ALA A 195 -2.33 1.69 10.14
C ALA A 195 -2.74 0.86 11.36
N GLY A 196 -2.38 -0.43 11.41
CA GLY A 196 -2.64 -1.28 12.58
C GLY A 196 -1.96 -0.80 13.86
N ARG A 197 -0.74 -0.23 13.76
CA ARG A 197 -0.05 0.36 14.93
C ARG A 197 -0.74 1.65 15.38
N ALA A 198 -1.14 2.52 14.45
CA ALA A 198 -1.89 3.73 14.76
C ALA A 198 -3.22 3.39 15.44
N TRP A 199 -3.99 2.45 14.88
CA TRP A 199 -5.22 1.92 15.48
C TRP A 199 -5.00 1.48 16.93
N LYS A 200 -4.03 0.58 17.16
CA LYS A 200 -3.71 0.05 18.49
C LYS A 200 -3.37 1.15 19.50
N LEU A 201 -2.58 2.14 19.11
CA LEU A 201 -2.22 3.25 19.99
C LEU A 201 -3.42 4.13 20.33
N CYS A 202 -4.28 4.44 19.37
CA CYS A 202 -5.49 5.24 19.57
C CYS A 202 -6.51 4.50 20.43
N ARG A 203 -6.76 3.21 20.19
CA ARG A 203 -7.63 2.36 21.04
C ARG A 203 -7.14 2.28 22.49
N GLN A 204 -5.83 2.29 22.69
CA GLN A 204 -5.19 2.33 24.02
C GLN A 204 -5.12 3.74 24.62
N ARG A 205 -5.63 4.78 23.95
CA ARG A 205 -5.55 6.19 24.36
C ARG A 205 -4.09 6.67 24.55
N LYS A 206 -3.15 6.10 23.81
CA LYS A 206 -1.73 6.48 23.78
C LYS A 206 -1.37 7.45 22.65
N ALA A 207 -2.30 7.62 21.70
CA ALA A 207 -2.21 8.60 20.63
C ALA A 207 -3.58 9.26 20.41
N ASP A 208 -3.54 10.49 19.93
CA ASP A 208 -4.71 11.25 19.55
C ASP A 208 -5.10 10.89 18.11
N PRO A 209 -6.30 10.30 17.87
CA PRO A 209 -6.71 9.91 16.53
C PRO A 209 -6.83 11.10 15.56
N ASP A 210 -7.08 12.31 16.06
CA ASP A 210 -7.20 13.51 15.22
C ASP A 210 -5.86 13.98 14.64
N LYS A 211 -4.76 13.34 15.03
CA LYS A 211 -3.42 13.54 14.45
C LYS A 211 -3.15 12.65 13.23
N PHE A 212 -4.03 11.72 12.88
CA PHE A 212 -3.86 10.76 11.80
C PHE A 212 -4.88 11.01 10.69
N GLY A 213 -4.41 11.28 9.48
CA GLY A 213 -5.27 11.54 8.34
C GLY A 213 -4.58 12.31 7.23
N ILE A 214 -5.38 12.96 6.39
CA ILE A 214 -4.91 13.80 5.30
C ILE A 214 -5.89 14.96 5.10
N PHE A 215 -5.40 16.17 4.88
CA PHE A 215 -6.18 17.40 4.73
C PHE A 215 -7.13 17.63 5.92
N ASP A 216 -8.44 17.65 5.71
CA ASP A 216 -9.50 17.78 6.71
C ASP A 216 -10.10 16.42 7.14
N MET A 217 -9.59 15.33 6.61
CA MET A 217 -10.04 13.96 6.91
C MET A 217 -9.14 13.33 7.96
N HIS A 218 -9.60 13.21 9.20
CA HIS A 218 -8.84 12.68 10.33
C HIS A 218 -9.71 11.80 11.23
N GLY A 219 -9.06 11.17 12.20
CA GLY A 219 -9.74 10.52 13.29
C GLY A 219 -9.78 9.00 13.20
N ILE A 220 -10.40 8.39 14.21
CA ILE A 220 -10.37 6.93 14.39
C ILE A 220 -11.00 6.16 13.22
N ARG A 221 -12.00 6.75 12.55
CA ARG A 221 -12.63 6.17 11.35
C ARG A 221 -11.70 6.19 10.15
N PHE A 222 -10.91 7.26 10.00
CA PHE A 222 -9.89 7.33 8.96
C PHE A 222 -8.84 6.24 9.16
N ILE A 223 -8.33 6.13 10.41
CA ILE A 223 -7.36 5.08 10.78
C ILE A 223 -7.92 3.69 10.49
N TRP A 224 -9.20 3.44 10.78
CA TRP A 224 -9.83 2.16 10.46
C TRP A 224 -9.85 1.88 8.95
N GLY A 225 -10.20 2.88 8.14
CA GLY A 225 -10.14 2.75 6.69
C GLY A 225 -8.76 2.31 6.20
N ASP A 226 -7.70 2.87 6.77
CA ASP A 226 -6.32 2.50 6.44
C ASP A 226 -5.91 1.13 7.00
N VAL A 227 -6.46 0.69 8.14
CA VAL A 227 -6.29 -0.70 8.61
C VAL A 227 -6.87 -1.69 7.60
N VAL A 228 -8.05 -1.40 7.04
CA VAL A 228 -8.65 -2.25 5.99
C VAL A 228 -7.79 -2.24 4.73
N ARG A 229 -7.30 -1.07 4.29
CA ARG A 229 -6.42 -0.94 3.13
C ARG A 229 -5.09 -1.68 3.32
N ASP A 230 -4.47 -1.58 4.51
CA ASP A 230 -3.26 -2.33 4.85
C ASP A 230 -3.51 -3.85 4.85
N PHE A 231 -4.63 -4.30 5.42
CA PHE A 231 -5.03 -5.71 5.42
C PHE A 231 -5.26 -6.25 3.99
N LEU A 232 -5.94 -5.48 3.14
CA LEU A 232 -6.13 -5.82 1.73
C LEU A 232 -4.79 -5.87 0.98
N ALA A 233 -3.90 -4.89 1.20
CA ALA A 233 -2.57 -4.86 0.59
C ALA A 233 -1.71 -6.06 0.99
N LEU A 234 -1.82 -6.54 2.24
CA LEU A 234 -1.19 -7.78 2.72
C LEU A 234 -1.75 -9.04 2.02
N ASN A 235 -2.93 -8.93 1.42
CA ASN A 235 -3.53 -9.96 0.57
C ASN A 235 -3.29 -9.71 -0.92
N LYS A 236 -2.39 -8.80 -1.29
CA LYS A 236 -2.02 -8.37 -2.66
C LYS A 236 -3.18 -7.70 -3.41
N VAL A 237 -4.07 -7.03 -2.67
CA VAL A 237 -5.19 -6.24 -3.18
C VAL A 237 -4.97 -4.79 -2.77
N GLU A 238 -4.07 -4.14 -3.47
CA GLU A 238 -3.66 -2.76 -3.21
C GLU A 238 -4.67 -1.80 -3.87
N ILE A 239 -5.75 -1.44 -3.17
CA ILE A 239 -6.82 -0.54 -3.64
C ILE A 239 -6.38 0.94 -3.59
N LEU A 240 -7.13 1.83 -4.24
CA LEU A 240 -6.86 3.27 -4.19
C LEU A 240 -7.21 3.85 -2.80
N PRO A 241 -6.54 4.95 -2.37
CA PRO A 241 -6.81 5.57 -1.06
C PRO A 241 -8.27 6.01 -0.86
N TRP A 242 -8.97 6.34 -1.94
CA TRP A 242 -10.39 6.77 -1.91
C TRP A 242 -11.38 5.67 -2.27
N ASP A 243 -10.93 4.45 -2.54
CA ASP A 243 -11.84 3.32 -2.71
C ASP A 243 -12.58 3.03 -1.41
N GLY A 244 -13.89 2.86 -1.50
CA GLY A 244 -14.79 2.67 -0.36
C GLY A 244 -16.23 2.47 -0.81
N GLY A 245 -17.14 2.43 0.15
CA GLY A 245 -18.57 2.22 -0.11
C GLY A 245 -18.99 0.76 -0.19
N TRP A 246 -18.15 -0.16 0.29
CA TRP A 246 -18.49 -1.58 0.42
C TRP A 246 -17.83 -2.23 1.64
N GLY A 247 -18.44 -3.31 2.15
CA GLY A 247 -17.88 -4.15 3.20
C GLY A 247 -17.38 -3.36 4.40
N PHE A 248 -16.15 -3.59 4.82
CA PHE A 248 -15.52 -2.87 5.92
C PHE A 248 -15.14 -1.42 5.60
N LEU A 249 -15.23 -1.01 4.34
CA LEU A 249 -15.06 0.37 3.87
C LEU A 249 -16.38 1.10 3.60
N ASP A 250 -17.53 0.50 3.92
CA ASP A 250 -18.84 1.15 3.84
C ASP A 250 -19.12 1.97 5.12
N GLN A 251 -18.30 2.98 5.36
CA GLN A 251 -18.39 3.84 6.52
C GLN A 251 -18.02 5.27 6.16
N LYS A 252 -18.77 6.23 6.71
CA LYS A 252 -18.43 7.66 6.59
C LYS A 252 -17.59 8.08 7.81
N LEU A 253 -16.71 9.06 7.61
CA LEU A 253 -15.91 9.62 8.71
C LEU A 253 -16.77 10.19 9.83
N SER A 254 -17.97 10.71 9.50
CA SER A 254 -18.93 11.28 10.43
C SER A 254 -19.78 10.26 11.19
N ASP A 255 -19.74 8.97 10.83
CA ASP A 255 -20.56 7.96 11.49
C ASP A 255 -20.09 7.78 12.95
N PRO A 256 -20.99 7.44 13.88
CA PRO A 256 -20.61 7.08 15.24
C PRO A 256 -19.74 5.82 15.24
N LEU A 257 -18.88 5.66 16.25
CA LEU A 257 -18.12 4.41 16.41
C LEU A 257 -19.06 3.21 16.45
N PRO A 258 -18.66 2.05 15.89
CA PRO A 258 -19.45 0.84 16.02
C PRO A 258 -19.52 0.37 17.48
N ASP A 259 -20.36 -0.63 17.73
CA ASP A 259 -20.44 -1.27 19.04
C ASP A 259 -19.12 -1.96 19.43
N GLU A 260 -19.00 -2.34 20.70
CA GLU A 260 -17.76 -2.92 21.22
C GLU A 260 -17.46 -4.29 20.60
N GLU A 261 -18.47 -5.06 20.18
CA GLU A 261 -18.25 -6.35 19.52
C GLU A 261 -17.55 -6.15 18.16
N THR A 262 -18.00 -5.17 17.38
CA THR A 262 -17.38 -4.77 16.11
C THR A 262 -15.96 -4.19 16.34
N LEU A 263 -15.78 -3.38 17.38
CA LEU A 263 -14.46 -2.82 17.72
C LEU A 263 -13.45 -3.91 18.11
N VAL A 264 -13.89 -4.96 18.80
CA VAL A 264 -13.03 -6.13 19.13
C VAL A 264 -12.60 -6.86 17.84
N LEU A 265 -13.50 -7.03 16.87
CA LEU A 265 -13.14 -7.59 15.56
C LEU A 265 -12.09 -6.70 14.86
N TYR A 266 -12.27 -5.39 14.90
CA TYR A 266 -11.32 -4.43 14.33
C TYR A 266 -9.96 -4.48 15.02
N ASP A 267 -9.93 -4.61 16.35
CA ASP A 267 -8.70 -4.80 17.13
C ASP A 267 -7.95 -6.08 16.71
N GLN A 268 -8.68 -7.17 16.42
CA GLN A 268 -8.10 -8.44 15.94
C GLN A 268 -7.50 -8.30 14.54
N ILE A 269 -8.20 -7.66 13.61
CA ILE A 269 -7.70 -7.40 12.25
C ILE A 269 -6.45 -6.53 12.30
N ALA A 270 -6.48 -5.44 13.05
CA ALA A 270 -5.33 -4.57 13.24
C ALA A 270 -4.13 -5.31 13.83
N ALA A 271 -4.35 -6.20 14.83
CA ALA A 271 -3.29 -6.99 15.43
C ALA A 271 -2.63 -7.95 14.42
N MET A 272 -3.41 -8.57 13.53
CA MET A 272 -2.86 -9.44 12.47
C MET A 272 -1.90 -8.66 11.54
N THR A 273 -2.19 -7.39 11.23
CA THR A 273 -1.30 -6.58 10.37
C THR A 273 0.03 -6.20 11.03
N LEU A 274 0.19 -6.42 12.33
CA LEU A 274 1.43 -6.15 13.08
C LEU A 274 2.33 -7.40 13.19
N GLU A 275 1.75 -8.59 13.15
CA GLU A 275 2.44 -9.86 13.35
C GLU A 275 2.36 -10.72 12.07
N ILE A 276 2.67 -10.11 10.90
CA ILE A 276 2.35 -10.66 9.59
C ILE A 276 2.98 -12.04 9.37
N ASN A 277 4.25 -12.24 9.75
CA ASN A 277 4.93 -13.51 9.48
C ASN A 277 4.33 -14.65 10.31
N GLU A 278 4.03 -14.38 11.58
CA GLU A 278 3.43 -15.32 12.52
C GLU A 278 1.97 -15.56 12.23
N LYS A 279 1.26 -14.52 11.77
CA LYS A 279 -0.19 -14.49 11.51
C LYS A 279 -0.57 -14.66 10.04
N PHE A 280 0.39 -14.96 9.18
CA PHE A 280 0.12 -15.08 7.75
C PHE A 280 -1.01 -16.05 7.40
N PRO A 281 -1.08 -17.27 8.00
CA PRO A 281 -2.20 -18.17 7.76
C PRO A 281 -3.55 -17.59 8.14
N GLU A 282 -3.61 -16.91 9.30
CA GLU A 282 -4.84 -16.28 9.81
C GLU A 282 -5.26 -15.09 8.93
N ILE A 283 -4.31 -14.27 8.44
CA ILE A 283 -4.56 -13.19 7.50
C ILE A 283 -5.20 -13.74 6.22
N ARG A 284 -4.63 -14.81 5.64
CA ARG A 284 -5.17 -15.43 4.43
C ARG A 284 -6.53 -16.10 4.65
N ALA A 285 -6.72 -16.76 5.80
CA ALA A 285 -8.00 -17.37 6.15
C ALA A 285 -9.09 -16.32 6.37
N CYS A 286 -8.80 -15.26 7.11
CA CYS A 286 -9.71 -14.15 7.35
C CYS A 286 -10.13 -13.47 6.03
N TYR A 287 -9.17 -13.16 5.15
CA TYR A 287 -9.46 -12.58 3.85
C TYR A 287 -10.42 -13.45 3.01
N LYS A 288 -10.18 -14.77 2.97
CA LYS A 288 -11.00 -15.70 2.20
C LYS A 288 -12.40 -15.93 2.76
N SER A 289 -12.55 -15.88 4.09
CA SER A 289 -13.81 -16.17 4.77
C SER A 289 -14.73 -14.96 4.94
N GLU A 290 -14.17 -13.74 4.88
CA GLU A 290 -14.91 -12.52 5.17
C GLU A 290 -15.24 -11.75 3.89
N PRO A 291 -16.48 -11.85 3.37
CA PRO A 291 -16.88 -11.18 2.13
C PRO A 291 -16.70 -9.66 2.15
N GLY A 292 -16.70 -9.06 3.35
CA GLY A 292 -16.48 -7.61 3.52
C GLY A 292 -15.10 -7.11 3.07
N PHE A 293 -14.14 -8.01 2.82
CA PHE A 293 -12.84 -7.67 2.24
C PHE A 293 -12.76 -7.86 0.73
N HIS A 294 -13.73 -8.56 0.11
CA HIS A 294 -13.67 -8.81 -1.33
C HIS A 294 -14.00 -7.54 -2.11
N ILE A 295 -13.22 -7.28 -3.17
CA ILE A 295 -13.47 -6.12 -4.03
C ILE A 295 -14.78 -6.26 -4.80
N PRO A 296 -15.44 -5.15 -5.16
CA PRO A 296 -16.66 -5.17 -5.93
C PRO A 296 -16.48 -5.88 -7.27
N SER A 297 -17.38 -6.80 -7.60
CA SER A 297 -17.33 -7.60 -8.84
C SER A 297 -17.43 -6.74 -10.10
N GLU A 298 -18.08 -5.57 -10.01
CA GLU A 298 -18.18 -4.60 -11.10
C GLU A 298 -16.83 -3.98 -11.53
N TRP A 299 -15.77 -4.14 -10.73
CA TRP A 299 -14.43 -3.74 -11.17
C TRP A 299 -13.84 -4.67 -12.24
N GLY A 300 -14.46 -5.84 -12.47
CA GLY A 300 -14.01 -6.80 -13.47
C GLY A 300 -12.63 -7.40 -13.22
N LEU A 301 -12.11 -7.23 -12.00
CA LEU A 301 -10.84 -7.77 -11.57
C LEU A 301 -11.07 -9.14 -10.89
N GLN A 302 -10.21 -10.13 -11.19
CA GLN A 302 -10.32 -11.46 -10.59
C GLN A 302 -9.27 -11.61 -9.49
N GLU A 303 -9.73 -11.83 -8.27
CA GLU A 303 -8.90 -12.15 -7.12
C GLU A 303 -8.43 -13.61 -7.20
N GLU A 304 -7.18 -13.92 -6.75
CA GLU A 304 -6.59 -15.26 -6.71
C GLU A 304 -6.97 -16.03 -5.44
#